data_55181fb8b0c81e28c4559407977d7e1d
#
_entry.id   55181fb8b0c81e28c4559407977d7e1d
#
_cell.length_a   1.000
_cell.length_b   1.000
_cell.length_c   1.000
_cell.angle_alpha   90.00
_cell.angle_beta   90.00
_cell.angle_gamma   90.00
#
_symmetry.space_group_name_H-M   'P 1'
#
loop_
_entity.id
_entity.type
_entity.pdbx_description
1 polymer ?
#
loop_
_entity_poly.entity_id
_entity_poly.type
_entity_poly.pdbx_seq_one_letter_code
_entity_poly.pdbx_strand_id
1 'polypeptide(L)'
;MMSTDNESPRILRVVETTSTNSLLRELIIKESLPEGSVVVADFQTAGRGQIGNVWESEAGKNLMFSTVLYPTCIPANRQFLISQIAALSVKETLDLYTDHVTVKWPNDIYWKDKKICGMLIENDQIGRAHV
;
A
#
# COMPACT_ATOMS: atom_id res chain seq x y z
N MET A 1 0.07 -31.02 -7.13
CA MET A 1 -0.86 -30.38 -6.25
C MET A 1 -1.03 -28.91 -6.65
N MET A 2 -2.21 -28.50 -6.69
CA MET A 2 -2.48 -27.09 -6.93
C MET A 2 -2.38 -26.35 -5.64
N SER A 3 -1.46 -25.47 -5.56
CA SER A 3 -1.35 -24.69 -4.37
C SER A 3 -2.22 -23.44 -4.50
N THR A 4 -2.56 -22.89 -3.37
CA THR A 4 -3.23 -21.61 -3.32
C THR A 4 -2.34 -20.50 -3.87
N ASP A 5 -1.05 -20.79 -4.05
CA ASP A 5 -0.11 -19.82 -4.61
C ASP A 5 -0.47 -19.41 -6.02
N ASN A 6 -1.32 -20.20 -6.68
CA ASN A 6 -1.73 -19.91 -8.05
C ASN A 6 -2.98 -19.02 -8.10
N GLU A 7 -3.51 -18.65 -6.95
CA GLU A 7 -4.64 -17.74 -6.94
C GLU A 7 -4.20 -16.35 -7.37
N SER A 8 -5.02 -15.73 -8.20
CA SER A 8 -4.76 -14.38 -8.64
C SER A 8 -5.06 -13.38 -7.53
N PRO A 9 -4.32 -12.29 -7.43
CA PRO A 9 -4.64 -11.23 -6.51
C PRO A 9 -6.06 -10.72 -6.72
N ARG A 10 -6.74 -10.37 -5.63
CA ARG A 10 -8.09 -9.84 -5.67
C ARG A 10 -8.08 -8.33 -5.53
N ILE A 11 -8.98 -7.66 -6.22
CA ILE A 11 -9.17 -6.22 -6.08
C ILE A 11 -10.55 -6.00 -5.47
N LEU A 12 -10.57 -5.39 -4.30
CA LEU A 12 -11.79 -5.15 -3.55
C LEU A 12 -12.00 -3.64 -3.43
N ARG A 13 -13.16 -3.17 -3.89
CA ARG A 13 -13.49 -1.75 -3.84
C ARG A 13 -14.56 -1.49 -2.80
N VAL A 14 -14.37 -0.41 -2.05
CA VAL A 14 -15.38 0.09 -1.11
C VAL A 14 -15.54 1.59 -1.31
N VAL A 15 -16.69 2.11 -0.98
CA VAL A 15 -16.94 3.56 -1.08
C VAL A 15 -16.21 4.28 0.04
N GLU A 16 -16.29 3.75 1.25
CA GLU A 16 -15.74 4.41 2.42
C GLU A 16 -15.23 3.38 3.42
N THR A 17 -14.13 3.72 4.08
CA THR A 17 -13.57 2.92 5.17
C THR A 17 -12.78 3.85 6.08
N THR A 18 -12.43 3.39 7.28
CA THR A 18 -11.57 4.17 8.17
C THR A 18 -10.21 4.37 7.54
N SER A 19 -9.57 3.28 7.11
CA SER A 19 -8.38 3.34 6.29
C SER A 19 -8.27 2.04 5.51
N THR A 20 -7.66 2.11 4.33
CA THR A 20 -7.50 0.91 3.49
C THR A 20 -6.56 -0.11 4.16
N ASN A 21 -5.56 0.36 4.89
CA ASN A 21 -4.69 -0.57 5.64
C ASN A 21 -5.46 -1.32 6.72
N SER A 22 -6.33 -0.64 7.45
CA SER A 22 -7.13 -1.29 8.49
C SER A 22 -8.11 -2.30 7.91
N LEU A 23 -8.76 -1.94 6.80
CA LEU A 23 -9.68 -2.84 6.13
C LEU A 23 -8.95 -4.07 5.59
N LEU A 24 -7.80 -3.86 4.96
CA LEU A 24 -7.01 -4.96 4.43
C LEU A 24 -6.58 -5.92 5.54
N ARG A 25 -6.17 -5.38 6.68
CA ARG A 25 -5.78 -6.19 7.83
C ARG A 25 -6.93 -7.07 8.31
N GLU A 26 -8.12 -6.53 8.40
CA GLU A 26 -9.30 -7.31 8.79
C GLU A 26 -9.59 -8.42 7.78
N LEU A 27 -9.47 -8.13 6.51
CA LEU A 27 -9.76 -9.12 5.46
C LEU A 27 -8.72 -10.24 5.45
N ILE A 28 -7.46 -9.93 5.70
CA ILE A 28 -6.42 -10.96 5.78
C ILE A 28 -6.72 -11.95 6.90
N ILE A 29 -7.18 -11.44 8.04
CA ILE A 29 -7.54 -12.29 9.17
C ILE A 29 -8.72 -13.18 8.84
N LYS A 30 -9.70 -12.64 8.13
CA LYS A 30 -10.95 -13.37 7.85
C LYS A 30 -10.86 -14.32 6.67
N GLU A 31 -10.14 -13.95 5.63
CA GLU A 31 -10.25 -14.62 4.33
C GLU A 31 -8.94 -15.13 3.74
N SER A 32 -7.81 -14.84 4.31
CA SER A 32 -6.52 -15.27 3.75
C SER A 32 -6.37 -14.85 2.29
N LEU A 33 -6.20 -13.57 2.06
CA LEU A 33 -6.09 -13.02 0.71
C LEU A 33 -4.77 -13.43 0.04
N PRO A 34 -4.79 -13.67 -1.29
CA PRO A 34 -3.56 -13.92 -2.04
C PRO A 34 -2.62 -12.71 -1.99
N GLU A 35 -1.33 -12.97 -2.07
CA GLU A 35 -0.34 -11.90 -2.13
C GLU A 35 -0.61 -10.96 -3.30
N GLY A 36 -0.46 -9.66 -3.08
CA GLY A 36 -0.73 -8.67 -4.10
C GLY A 36 -2.19 -8.23 -4.16
N SER A 37 -3.06 -8.80 -3.32
CA SER A 37 -4.45 -8.36 -3.27
C SER A 37 -4.52 -6.89 -2.82
N VAL A 38 -5.49 -6.17 -3.34
CA VAL A 38 -5.61 -4.73 -3.17
C VAL A 38 -7.00 -4.38 -2.67
N VAL A 39 -7.03 -3.46 -1.72
CA VAL A 39 -8.27 -2.82 -1.28
C VAL A 39 -8.22 -1.37 -1.72
N VAL A 40 -9.26 -0.92 -2.40
CA VAL A 40 -9.37 0.47 -2.90
C VAL A 40 -10.59 1.11 -2.26
N ALA A 41 -10.43 2.34 -1.78
CA ALA A 41 -11.54 3.11 -1.22
C ALA A 41 -11.66 4.45 -1.93
N ASP A 42 -12.90 4.91 -2.06
CA ASP A 42 -13.14 6.25 -2.60
C ASP A 42 -12.85 7.32 -1.56
N PHE A 43 -13.02 6.97 -0.28
CA PHE A 43 -12.77 7.89 0.82
C PHE A 43 -12.33 7.17 2.09
N GLN A 44 -11.37 7.77 2.80
CA GLN A 44 -10.92 7.31 4.11
C GLN A 44 -11.32 8.33 5.16
N THR A 45 -11.94 7.85 6.26
CA THR A 45 -12.37 8.72 7.36
C THR A 45 -11.30 8.89 8.43
N ALA A 46 -10.31 8.00 8.47
CA ALA A 46 -9.24 8.01 9.46
C ALA A 46 -7.91 7.56 8.85
N GLY A 47 -7.54 8.22 7.74
CA GLY A 47 -6.28 7.92 7.06
C GLY A 47 -5.08 8.21 7.96
N ARG A 48 -4.07 7.35 7.89
CA ARG A 48 -2.85 7.48 8.68
C ARG A 48 -1.65 7.72 7.77
N GLY A 49 -0.76 8.63 8.22
CA GLY A 49 0.57 8.75 7.68
C GLY A 49 1.57 8.09 8.62
N GLN A 50 2.80 8.55 8.59
CA GLN A 50 3.80 8.11 9.54
C GLN A 50 3.39 8.55 10.95
N ILE A 51 4.05 7.97 11.96
CA ILE A 51 3.70 8.18 13.37
C ILE A 51 3.33 9.63 13.65
N GLY A 52 2.12 9.82 14.21
CA GLY A 52 1.63 11.14 14.60
C GLY A 52 0.99 11.95 13.49
N ASN A 53 1.03 11.47 12.25
CA ASN A 53 0.46 12.18 11.12
C ASN A 53 -0.89 11.59 10.71
N VAL A 54 -1.78 12.46 10.25
CA VAL A 54 -3.07 12.10 9.72
C VAL A 54 -3.03 12.31 8.21
N TRP A 55 -3.62 11.38 7.49
CA TRP A 55 -3.72 11.49 6.04
C TRP A 55 -5.13 11.90 5.67
N GLU A 56 -5.26 13.05 5.02
CA GLU A 56 -6.55 13.58 4.60
C GLU A 56 -6.60 13.73 3.09
N SER A 57 -7.77 13.47 2.50
CA SER A 57 -7.98 13.64 1.08
C SER A 57 -9.47 13.84 0.80
N GLU A 58 -9.78 14.48 -0.33
CA GLU A 58 -11.16 14.64 -0.73
C GLU A 58 -11.71 13.35 -1.33
N ALA A 59 -12.98 13.07 -1.05
CA ALA A 59 -13.64 11.88 -1.56
C ALA A 59 -13.64 11.87 -3.09
N GLY A 60 -13.29 10.73 -3.67
CA GLY A 60 -13.35 10.51 -5.10
C GLY A 60 -12.32 11.26 -5.93
N LYS A 61 -11.39 11.94 -5.30
CA LYS A 61 -10.38 12.74 -6.01
C LYS A 61 -8.98 12.15 -5.99
N ASN A 62 -8.79 11.09 -5.23
CA ASN A 62 -7.49 10.46 -5.08
C ASN A 62 -7.62 8.96 -5.18
N LEU A 63 -6.54 8.32 -5.58
CA LEU A 63 -6.47 6.86 -5.55
C LEU A 63 -5.95 6.46 -4.17
N MET A 64 -6.82 5.85 -3.38
CA MET A 64 -6.47 5.36 -2.04
C MET A 64 -6.58 3.86 -2.04
N PHE A 65 -5.45 3.21 -1.82
CA PHE A 65 -5.45 1.75 -1.81
C PHE A 65 -4.37 1.21 -0.89
N SER A 66 -4.54 -0.05 -0.52
CA SER A 66 -3.54 -0.82 0.20
C SER A 66 -3.39 -2.17 -0.45
N THR A 67 -2.18 -2.69 -0.44
CA THR A 67 -1.90 -4.02 -0.95
C THR A 67 -1.14 -4.82 0.10
N VAL A 68 -1.34 -6.13 0.10
CA VAL A 68 -0.68 -7.03 1.04
C VAL A 68 0.46 -7.76 0.36
N LEU A 69 1.59 -7.84 1.06
CA LEU A 69 2.73 -8.63 0.61
C LEU A 69 3.13 -9.60 1.73
N TYR A 70 3.64 -10.76 1.32
CA TYR A 70 4.16 -11.78 2.25
C TYR A 70 5.62 -12.04 1.91
N PRO A 71 6.51 -11.06 2.19
CA PRO A 71 7.90 -11.13 1.71
C PRO A 71 8.73 -12.08 2.55
N THR A 72 8.79 -13.33 2.13
CA THR A 72 9.57 -14.35 2.84
C THR A 72 11.06 -14.23 2.58
N CYS A 73 11.46 -13.54 1.52
CA CYS A 73 12.88 -13.41 1.14
C CYS A 73 13.56 -12.20 1.80
N ILE A 74 12.82 -11.36 2.50
CA ILE A 74 13.37 -10.16 3.14
C ILE A 74 13.40 -10.36 4.65
N PRO A 75 14.60 -10.36 5.28
CA PRO A 75 14.69 -10.50 6.73
C PRO A 75 13.95 -9.38 7.47
N ALA A 76 13.45 -9.69 8.66
CA ALA A 76 12.69 -8.73 9.46
C ALA A 76 13.50 -7.46 9.76
N ASN A 77 14.82 -7.56 9.87
CA ASN A 77 15.67 -6.39 10.13
C ASN A 77 16.01 -5.60 8.87
N ARG A 78 15.46 -5.98 7.72
CA ARG A 78 15.68 -5.30 6.46
C ARG A 78 14.38 -4.76 5.86
N GLN A 79 13.42 -4.44 6.70
CA GLN A 79 12.11 -3.93 6.26
C GLN A 79 12.22 -2.62 5.47
N PHE A 80 13.29 -1.88 5.68
CA PHE A 80 13.57 -0.68 4.91
C PHE A 80 13.61 -0.94 3.40
N LEU A 81 14.03 -2.13 2.98
CA LEU A 81 14.06 -2.50 1.58
C LEU A 81 12.66 -2.49 0.95
N ILE A 82 11.63 -2.82 1.73
CA ILE A 82 10.25 -2.80 1.24
C ILE A 82 9.84 -1.38 0.88
N SER A 83 10.20 -0.42 1.71
CA SER A 83 9.92 1.00 1.41
C SER A 83 10.61 1.43 0.12
N GLN A 84 11.85 1.02 -0.07
CA GLN A 84 12.60 1.37 -1.27
C GLN A 84 11.97 0.76 -2.52
N ILE A 85 11.61 -0.52 -2.45
CA ILE A 85 10.98 -1.22 -3.57
C ILE A 85 9.64 -0.56 -3.91
N ALA A 86 8.82 -0.28 -2.91
CA ALA A 86 7.52 0.33 -3.12
C ALA A 86 7.66 1.71 -3.77
N ALA A 87 8.55 2.55 -3.25
CA ALA A 87 8.75 3.89 -3.79
C ALA A 87 9.25 3.86 -5.24
N LEU A 88 10.20 2.98 -5.53
CA LEU A 88 10.74 2.86 -6.88
C LEU A 88 9.70 2.29 -7.83
N SER A 89 8.87 1.37 -7.37
CA SER A 89 7.80 0.81 -8.20
C SER A 89 6.78 1.87 -8.60
N VAL A 90 6.39 2.72 -7.66
CA VAL A 90 5.46 3.81 -7.95
C VAL A 90 6.10 4.81 -8.92
N LYS A 91 7.37 5.17 -8.66
CA LYS A 91 8.07 6.11 -9.54
C LYS A 91 8.18 5.56 -10.96
N GLU A 92 8.61 4.32 -11.11
CA GLU A 92 8.74 3.72 -12.44
C GLU A 92 7.40 3.68 -13.18
N THR A 93 6.32 3.39 -12.46
CA THR A 93 4.99 3.40 -13.06
C THR A 93 4.61 4.80 -13.54
N LEU A 94 4.84 5.81 -12.71
CA LEU A 94 4.51 7.18 -13.06
C LEU A 94 5.38 7.72 -14.18
N ASP A 95 6.64 7.28 -14.26
CA ASP A 95 7.55 7.68 -15.33
C ASP A 95 7.04 7.30 -16.72
N LEU A 96 6.13 6.32 -16.79
CA LEU A 96 5.49 5.95 -18.06
C LEU A 96 4.50 7.01 -18.55
N TYR A 97 4.05 7.87 -17.68
CA TYR A 97 2.97 8.81 -17.97
C TYR A 97 3.39 10.26 -17.88
N THR A 98 4.44 10.58 -17.15
CA THR A 98 4.84 11.98 -16.95
C THR A 98 6.33 12.07 -16.62
N ASP A 99 6.86 13.27 -16.76
CA ASP A 99 8.24 13.59 -16.41
C ASP A 99 8.29 14.21 -15.01
N HIS A 100 9.51 14.41 -14.50
CA HIS A 100 9.75 15.16 -13.26
C HIS A 100 9.22 14.48 -11.99
N VAL A 101 9.16 13.15 -12.00
CA VAL A 101 8.80 12.38 -10.82
C VAL A 101 10.06 12.11 -10.01
N THR A 102 10.03 12.46 -8.72
CA THR A 102 11.15 12.22 -7.82
C THR A 102 10.67 11.54 -6.55
N VAL A 103 11.57 10.83 -5.90
CA VAL A 103 11.30 10.17 -4.63
C VAL A 103 11.92 10.99 -3.51
N LYS A 104 11.10 11.33 -2.52
CA LYS A 104 11.60 11.91 -1.28
C LYS A 104 11.48 10.82 -0.21
N TRP A 105 12.62 10.26 0.11
CA TRP A 105 12.68 9.13 1.03
C TRP A 105 12.21 9.50 2.44
N PRO A 106 11.59 8.58 3.14
CA PRO A 106 11.40 7.18 2.71
C PRO A 106 10.13 6.91 1.89
N ASN A 107 9.08 7.70 2.01
CA ASN A 107 7.76 7.28 1.58
C ASN A 107 6.99 8.26 0.70
N ASP A 108 7.63 9.29 0.19
CA ASP A 108 6.92 10.34 -0.55
C ASP A 108 7.36 10.41 -2.01
N ILE A 109 6.40 10.59 -2.88
CA ILE A 109 6.65 10.79 -4.32
C ILE A 109 6.21 12.19 -4.68
N TYR A 110 7.06 12.90 -5.39
CA TYR A 110 6.79 14.27 -5.83
C TYR A 110 6.74 14.36 -7.35
N TRP A 111 5.87 15.20 -7.82
CA TRP A 111 5.89 15.67 -9.20
C TRP A 111 6.28 17.13 -9.15
N LYS A 112 7.47 17.43 -9.68
CA LYS A 112 8.11 18.74 -9.49
C LYS A 112 8.22 19.03 -7.99
N ASP A 113 7.60 20.08 -7.49
CA ASP A 113 7.65 20.46 -6.07
C ASP A 113 6.39 20.06 -5.28
N LYS A 114 5.50 19.27 -5.91
CA LYS A 114 4.25 18.88 -5.27
C LYS A 114 4.25 17.41 -4.89
N LYS A 115 3.84 17.12 -3.67
CA LYS A 115 3.69 15.74 -3.22
C LYS A 115 2.45 15.14 -3.86
N ILE A 116 2.63 14.09 -4.64
CA ILE A 116 1.54 13.42 -5.35
C ILE A 116 1.26 12.01 -4.83
N CYS A 117 2.11 11.45 -4.01
CA CYS A 117 1.90 10.13 -3.43
C CYS A 117 2.59 10.04 -2.08
N GLY A 118 1.92 9.42 -1.13
CA GLY A 118 2.50 9.07 0.14
C GLY A 118 2.19 7.61 0.43
N MET A 119 3.08 6.95 1.13
CA MET A 119 2.93 5.53 1.44
C MET A 119 3.13 5.31 2.93
N LEU A 120 2.30 4.43 3.49
CA LEU A 120 2.48 3.94 4.85
C LEU A 120 2.62 2.43 4.80
N ILE A 121 3.74 1.93 5.27
CA ILE A 121 4.01 0.50 5.31
C ILE A 121 3.90 0.05 6.77
N GLU A 122 2.97 -0.86 7.02
CA GLU A 122 2.77 -1.43 8.34
C GLU A 122 3.07 -2.91 8.27
N ASN A 123 3.80 -3.40 9.26
CA ASN A 123 4.17 -4.80 9.35
C ASN A 123 3.35 -5.47 10.42
N ASP A 124 2.67 -6.55 10.04
CA ASP A 124 1.90 -7.35 10.97
C ASP A 124 2.38 -8.77 10.95
N GLN A 125 2.46 -9.34 12.13
CA GLN A 125 2.82 -10.74 12.28
C GLN A 125 1.57 -11.59 12.47
N ILE A 126 0.61 -11.42 11.57
CA ILE A 126 -0.55 -12.29 11.53
C ILE A 126 -0.15 -13.43 10.63
N GLY A 127 0.27 -14.51 11.25
CA GLY A 127 0.97 -15.53 10.51
C GLY A 127 2.31 -14.96 10.03
N ARG A 128 2.43 -14.64 8.77
CA ARG A 128 3.66 -14.08 8.18
C ARG A 128 3.37 -12.88 7.29
N ALA A 129 2.21 -12.25 7.49
CA ALA A 129 1.78 -11.17 6.63
C ALA A 129 2.44 -9.85 7.01
N HIS A 130 2.73 -9.05 5.98
CA HIS A 130 3.18 -7.67 6.12
C HIS A 130 2.19 -6.80 5.37
N VAL A 131 1.73 -5.76 5.99
CA VAL A 131 0.74 -4.86 5.41
C VAL A 131 1.33 -3.47 5.28
#